data_d72829135b5bd6810a43a285b349e160
#
_entry.id   d72829135b5bd6810a43a285b349e160
#
_cell.length_a   1.000
_cell.length_b   1.000
_cell.length_c   1.000
_cell.angle_alpha   90.00
_cell.angle_beta   90.00
_cell.angle_gamma   90.00
#
_symmetry.space_group_name_H-M   'P 1'
#
loop_
_entity.id
_entity.type
_entity.pdbx_description
1 polymer ?
#
loop_
_entity_poly.entity_id
_entity_poly.type
_entity_poly.pdbx_seq_one_letter_code
_entity_poly.pdbx_strand_id
1 'polypeptide(L)' 'MSEKYLIFGATGSIGSSLAEQLVNSGNSVHLVGRNENETKNISEKLGCTFTIADVLE' A
#
# COMPACT_ATOMS: atom_id res chain seq x y z
N MET A 1 11.32 6.16 15.68
CA MET A 1 9.99 5.65 15.97
C MET A 1 9.22 5.48 14.69
N SER A 2 8.62 4.31 14.47
CA SER A 2 7.91 4.06 13.23
C SER A 2 6.48 4.59 13.30
N GLU A 3 5.98 5.02 12.15
CA GLU A 3 4.62 5.49 12.01
C GLU A 3 3.83 4.47 11.20
N LYS A 4 2.52 4.49 11.37
CA LYS A 4 1.64 3.64 10.57
C LYS A 4 0.91 4.50 9.56
N TYR A 5 1.00 4.12 8.29
CA TYR A 5 0.40 4.88 7.20
C TYR A 5 -0.61 4.03 6.47
N LEU A 6 -1.69 4.64 6.10
CA LEU A 6 -2.74 4.01 5.31
C LEU A 6 -2.75 4.67 3.93
N ILE A 7 -2.50 3.87 2.90
CA ILE A 7 -2.37 4.41 1.56
C ILE A 7 -3.48 3.84 0.68
N PHE A 8 -4.30 4.72 0.16
CA PHE A 8 -5.39 4.35 -0.73
C PHE A 8 -4.95 4.51 -2.17
N GLY A 9 -5.30 3.52 -3.01
CA GLY A 9 -4.99 3.60 -4.42
C GLY A 9 -3.51 3.46 -4.71
N ALA A 10 -2.82 2.61 -3.97
CA ALA A 10 -1.37 2.48 -4.09
C ALA A 10 -0.94 1.79 -5.38
N THR A 11 -1.89 1.36 -6.21
CA THR A 11 -1.54 0.71 -7.47
C THR A 11 -1.06 1.68 -8.53
N GLY A 12 -1.26 2.98 -8.32
CA GLY A 12 -0.69 3.97 -9.21
C GLY A 12 0.79 4.16 -8.96
N SER A 13 1.50 4.72 -9.96
CA SER A 13 2.94 4.85 -9.84
C SER A 13 3.33 5.78 -8.69
N ILE A 14 2.57 6.84 -8.46
CA ILE A 14 2.88 7.76 -7.37
C ILE A 14 2.61 7.10 -6.03
N GLY A 15 1.49 6.39 -5.91
CA GLY A 15 1.15 5.75 -4.66
C GLY A 15 2.14 4.66 -4.29
N SER A 16 2.57 3.85 -5.26
CA SER A 16 3.51 2.78 -4.97
C SER A 16 4.88 3.34 -4.60
N SER A 17 5.31 4.42 -5.24
CA SER A 17 6.58 5.05 -4.89
C SER A 17 6.55 5.59 -3.46
N LEU A 18 5.44 6.21 -3.08
CA LEU A 18 5.32 6.72 -1.72
C LEU A 18 5.34 5.60 -0.71
N ALA A 19 4.62 4.52 -0.99
CA ALA A 19 4.60 3.37 -0.09
C ALA A 19 5.99 2.79 0.06
N GLU A 20 6.74 2.69 -1.02
CA GLU A 20 8.09 2.15 -0.97
C GLU A 20 8.99 3.02 -0.10
N GLN A 21 8.89 4.33 -0.26
CA GLN A 21 9.70 5.24 0.55
C GLN A 21 9.39 5.11 2.03
N LEU A 22 8.12 4.99 2.36
CA LEU A 22 7.71 4.87 3.75
C LEU A 22 8.22 3.57 4.36
N VAL A 23 8.10 2.47 3.61
CA VAL A 23 8.59 1.19 4.11
C VAL A 23 10.10 1.22 4.29
N ASN A 24 10.81 1.80 3.34
CA ASN A 24 12.27 1.87 3.43
C ASN A 24 12.73 2.74 4.59
N SER A 25 11.90 3.67 5.03
CA SER A 25 12.21 4.51 6.18
C SER A 25 11.85 3.86 7.50
N GLY A 26 11.41 2.60 7.49
CA GLY A 26 11.10 1.89 8.72
C GLY A 26 9.69 2.09 9.22
N ASN A 27 8.81 2.60 8.39
CA ASN A 27 7.43 2.82 8.77
C ASN A 27 6.56 1.63 8.40
N SER A 28 5.44 1.48 9.09
CA SER A 28 4.45 0.48 8.76
C SER A 28 3.48 1.06 7.73
N VAL A 29 3.19 0.28 6.70
CA VAL A 29 2.30 0.72 5.64
C VAL A 29 1.20 -0.32 5.45
N HIS A 30 -0.01 0.17 5.25
CA HIS A 30 -1.15 -0.67 4.92
C HIS A 30 -1.78 -0.15 3.63
N LEU A 31 -1.84 -1.00 2.63
CA LEU A 31 -2.36 -0.62 1.33
C LEU A 31 -3.85 -0.92 1.25
N VAL A 32 -4.58 -0.02 0.64
CA VAL A 32 -6.01 -0.22 0.37
C VAL A 32 -6.22 -0.01 -1.11
N GLY A 33 -6.72 -1.02 -1.79
CA GLY A 33 -6.92 -0.94 -3.22
C GLY A 33 -8.12 -1.74 -3.65
N ARG A 34 -8.56 -1.52 -4.89
CA ARG A 34 -9.68 -2.25 -5.44
C ARG A 34 -9.26 -3.46 -6.25
N ASN A 35 -8.06 -3.46 -6.80
CA ASN A 35 -7.57 -4.56 -7.61
C ASN A 35 -6.74 -5.48 -6.73
N GLU A 36 -7.24 -6.69 -6.51
CA GLU A 36 -6.58 -7.61 -5.60
C GLU A 36 -5.19 -8.00 -6.10
N ASN A 37 -5.08 -8.32 -7.38
CA ASN A 37 -3.79 -8.77 -7.91
C ASN A 37 -2.73 -7.69 -7.79
N GLU A 38 -3.06 -6.48 -8.17
CA GLU A 38 -2.08 -5.40 -8.13
C GLU A 38 -1.73 -5.01 -6.70
N THR A 39 -2.74 -4.90 -5.85
CA THR A 39 -2.50 -4.52 -4.47
C THR A 39 -1.68 -5.59 -3.77
N LYS A 40 -2.00 -6.85 -4.00
CA LYS A 40 -1.26 -7.94 -3.39
C LYS A 40 0.20 -7.95 -3.86
N ASN A 41 0.41 -7.74 -5.16
CA ASN A 41 1.77 -7.74 -5.69
C ASN A 41 2.60 -6.64 -5.05
N ILE A 42 2.02 -5.46 -4.90
CA ILE A 42 2.75 -4.35 -4.31
C ILE A 42 3.04 -4.64 -2.83
N SER A 43 2.06 -5.18 -2.12
CA SER A 43 2.25 -5.45 -0.70
C SER A 43 3.33 -6.51 -0.49
N GLU A 44 3.37 -7.53 -1.34
CA GLU A 44 4.40 -8.54 -1.23
C GLU A 44 5.77 -7.99 -1.55
N LYS A 45 5.82 -7.13 -2.55
CA LYS A 45 7.09 -6.51 -2.94
C LYS A 45 7.65 -5.65 -1.82
N LEU A 46 6.78 -4.95 -1.11
CA LEU A 46 7.20 -4.04 -0.06
C LEU A 46 7.23 -4.69 1.32
N GLY A 47 6.63 -5.86 1.46
CA GLY A 47 6.56 -6.52 2.76
C GLY A 47 5.58 -5.87 3.71
N CYS A 48 4.49 -5.33 3.18
CA CYS A 48 3.49 -4.67 4.02
C CYS A 48 2.15 -5.39 3.90
N THR A 49 1.19 -4.96 4.72
CA THR A 49 -0.14 -5.52 4.70
C THR A 49 -1.03 -4.78 3.70
N PHE A 50 -2.18 -5.38 3.40
CA PHE A 50 -3.09 -4.75 2.46
C PHE A 50 -4.52 -5.18 2.73
N THR A 51 -5.46 -4.41 2.21
CA THR A 51 -6.88 -4.71 2.25
C THR A 51 -7.47 -4.39 0.88
N ILE A 52 -8.37 -5.26 0.44
CA ILE A 52 -9.09 -5.01 -0.80
C ILE A 52 -10.44 -4.40 -0.43
N ALA A 53 -10.67 -3.20 -0.89
CA ALA A 53 -11.91 -2.48 -0.62
C ALA A 53 -12.46 -1.95 -1.93
N ASP A 54 -13.60 -2.47 -2.31
CA ASP A 54 -14.27 -2.04 -3.54
C ASP A 54 -15.41 -1.12 -3.14
N VAL A 55 -15.13 0.16 -3.18
CA VAL A 55 -16.12 1.15 -2.76
C VAL A 55 -16.96 1.53 -3.95
N LEU A 56 -18.12 0.92 -4.02
CA LEU A 56 -19.09 1.25 -5.06
C LEU A 56 -20.11 2.18 -4.47
N GLU A 57 -20.36 3.26 -5.14
CA GLU A 57 -21.32 4.14 -4.68
C GLU A 57 -22.48 4.22 -5.43
#